data_4bcb29deaaf05be8c3e457001cfa9299
#
_entry.id   4bcb29deaaf05be8c3e457001cfa9299
#
_cell.length_a   1.000
_cell.length_b   1.000
_cell.length_c   1.000
_cell.angle_alpha   90.00
_cell.angle_beta   90.00
_cell.angle_gamma   90.00
#
_symmetry.space_group_name_H-M   'P 1'
#
loop_
_entity.id
_entity.type
_entity.pdbx_description
1 polymer ?
#
loop_
_entity_poly.entity_id
_entity_poly.type
_entity_poly.pdbx_seq_one_letter_code
_entity_poly.pdbx_strand_id
1 'polypeptide(L)'
;MDPLGFSFERFDAIGKARDKDASGAIDAGGELADGTPVNGSASLQKALMQHPDYFVDTFTEKLLTYALGRGLEYYDMPVVRAITKSAEADDYRFSAIVKGIVHSVPFRMKQKESGQQAVPATTTIATQ
;
A
#
# COMPACT_ATOMS: atom_id res chain seq x y z
N MET A 1 18.42 8.07 2.85
CA MET A 1 18.44 8.31 1.39
C MET A 1 17.33 7.49 0.77
N ASP A 2 16.75 7.91 -0.35
CA ASP A 2 15.61 7.25 -1.00
C ASP A 2 16.10 6.42 -2.20
N PRO A 3 16.41 5.12 -2.02
CA PRO A 3 16.92 4.26 -3.09
C PRO A 3 15.89 4.02 -4.20
N LEU A 4 14.59 4.14 -3.88
CA LEU A 4 13.53 4.06 -4.89
C LEU A 4 13.55 5.29 -5.80
N GLY A 5 13.72 6.50 -5.22
CA GLY A 5 13.83 7.76 -5.95
C GLY A 5 15.03 7.77 -6.88
N PHE A 6 16.19 7.33 -6.41
CA PHE A 6 17.41 7.25 -7.24
C PHE A 6 17.25 6.35 -8.46
N SER A 7 16.47 5.27 -8.36
CA SER A 7 16.21 4.39 -9.50
C SER A 7 15.47 5.08 -10.65
N PHE A 8 14.80 6.21 -10.39
CA PHE A 8 14.11 7.03 -11.39
C PHE A 8 14.85 8.30 -11.80
N GLU A 9 16.05 8.57 -11.25
CA GLU A 9 16.83 9.78 -11.53
C GLU A 9 17.18 9.95 -13.02
N ARG A 10 17.24 8.83 -13.76
CA ARG A 10 17.45 8.83 -15.21
C ARG A 10 16.26 9.33 -16.04
N PHE A 11 15.23 9.84 -15.40
CA PHE A 11 14.08 10.44 -16.07
C PHE A 11 13.96 11.91 -15.66
N ASP A 12 13.63 12.77 -16.60
CA ASP A 12 13.33 14.17 -16.32
C ASP A 12 11.86 14.36 -15.87
N ALA A 13 11.47 15.59 -15.61
CA ALA A 13 10.12 15.92 -15.12
C ALA A 13 8.97 15.56 -16.10
N ILE A 14 9.29 15.31 -17.38
CA ILE A 14 8.35 14.88 -18.40
C ILE A 14 8.50 13.41 -18.80
N GLY A 15 9.32 12.65 -18.03
CA GLY A 15 9.55 11.23 -18.28
C GLY A 15 10.52 10.91 -19.42
N LYS A 16 11.26 11.89 -19.93
CA LYS A 16 12.29 11.67 -20.96
C LYS A 16 13.55 11.11 -20.31
N ALA A 17 14.10 10.04 -20.88
CA ALA A 17 15.35 9.45 -20.41
C ALA A 17 16.53 10.41 -20.56
N ARG A 18 17.40 10.47 -19.53
CA ARG A 18 18.63 11.25 -19.48
C ARG A 18 19.74 10.43 -18.81
N ASP A 19 20.96 10.54 -19.34
CA ASP A 19 22.15 9.86 -18.77
C ASP A 19 23.08 10.83 -18.03
N LYS A 20 22.85 12.14 -18.19
CA LYS A 20 23.67 13.20 -17.61
C LYS A 20 22.80 14.33 -17.07
N ASP A 21 23.29 14.98 -16.04
CA ASP A 21 22.77 16.23 -15.51
C ASP A 21 23.84 17.32 -15.53
N ALA A 22 23.63 18.44 -14.82
CA ALA A 22 24.59 19.55 -14.73
C ALA A 22 25.89 19.17 -14.00
N SER A 23 25.89 18.13 -13.17
CA SER A 23 27.03 17.66 -12.38
C SER A 23 27.79 16.51 -13.05
N GLY A 24 27.25 15.89 -14.10
CA GLY A 24 27.90 14.81 -14.84
C GLY A 24 27.00 13.61 -15.13
N ALA A 25 27.58 12.42 -15.12
CA ALA A 25 26.84 11.19 -15.31
C ALA A 25 25.91 10.91 -14.11
N ILE A 26 24.67 10.53 -14.39
CA ILE A 26 23.68 10.23 -13.34
C ILE A 26 23.97 8.85 -12.74
N ASP A 27 24.17 8.82 -11.42
CA ASP A 27 24.22 7.60 -10.63
C ASP A 27 22.82 7.25 -10.12
N ALA A 28 22.20 6.26 -10.75
CA ALA A 28 20.88 5.74 -10.36
C ALA A 28 20.99 4.51 -9.43
N GLY A 29 22.17 4.31 -8.83
CA GLY A 29 22.46 3.21 -7.92
C GLY A 29 21.87 3.42 -6.53
N GLY A 30 21.39 2.34 -5.92
CA GLY A 30 20.87 2.31 -4.55
C GLY A 30 20.81 0.90 -4.03
N GLU A 31 20.46 0.76 -2.75
CA GLU A 31 20.26 -0.52 -2.08
C GLU A 31 18.93 -0.50 -1.37
N LEU A 32 18.10 -1.53 -1.60
CA LEU A 32 16.80 -1.68 -0.91
C LEU A 32 17.03 -2.03 0.56
N ALA A 33 15.96 -1.96 1.36
CA ALA A 33 16.03 -2.23 2.80
C ALA A 33 16.47 -3.65 3.15
N ASP A 34 16.32 -4.58 2.22
CA ASP A 34 16.76 -5.99 2.33
C ASP A 34 18.21 -6.22 1.87
N GLY A 35 18.93 -5.17 1.48
CA GLY A 35 20.30 -5.25 0.96
C GLY A 35 20.38 -5.53 -0.54
N THR A 36 19.27 -5.61 -1.26
CA THR A 36 19.28 -5.87 -2.70
C THR A 36 19.77 -4.64 -3.46
N PRO A 37 20.88 -4.74 -4.23
CA PRO A 37 21.38 -3.61 -5.03
C PRO A 37 20.47 -3.37 -6.23
N VAL A 38 20.16 -2.10 -6.49
CA VAL A 38 19.37 -1.65 -7.64
C VAL A 38 20.11 -0.54 -8.39
N ASN A 39 19.97 -0.51 -9.71
CA ASN A 39 20.52 0.53 -10.56
C ASN A 39 19.55 0.83 -11.70
N GLY A 40 18.79 1.90 -11.52
CA GLY A 40 17.74 2.30 -12.45
C GLY A 40 16.46 1.47 -12.35
N SER A 41 15.42 1.93 -13.04
CA SER A 41 14.05 1.41 -12.96
C SER A 41 13.90 -0.07 -13.34
N ALA A 42 14.65 -0.55 -14.35
CA ALA A 42 14.58 -1.96 -14.77
C ALA A 42 15.15 -2.91 -13.70
N SER A 43 16.23 -2.53 -13.02
CA SER A 43 16.82 -3.27 -11.92
C SER A 43 15.86 -3.29 -10.71
N LEU A 44 15.27 -2.14 -10.40
CA LEU A 44 14.25 -2.03 -9.35
C LEU A 44 13.05 -2.94 -9.64
N GLN A 45 12.51 -2.90 -10.85
CA GLN A 45 11.39 -3.77 -11.23
C GLN A 45 11.75 -5.25 -11.04
N LYS A 46 12.95 -5.67 -11.44
CA LYS A 46 13.41 -7.04 -11.27
C LYS A 46 13.54 -7.43 -9.79
N ALA A 47 14.04 -6.53 -8.95
CA ALA A 47 14.15 -6.75 -7.51
C ALA A 47 12.77 -6.90 -6.85
N LEU A 48 11.81 -6.05 -7.20
CA LEU A 48 10.43 -6.12 -6.68
C LEU A 48 9.72 -7.42 -7.11
N MET A 49 9.99 -7.93 -8.29
CA MET A 49 9.43 -9.20 -8.78
C MET A 49 9.98 -10.45 -8.08
N GLN A 50 11.03 -10.32 -7.27
CA GLN A 50 11.53 -11.42 -6.44
C GLN A 50 10.64 -11.66 -5.20
N HIS A 51 9.87 -10.65 -4.79
CA HIS A 51 8.98 -10.70 -3.63
C HIS A 51 7.56 -10.20 -4.01
N PRO A 52 6.86 -10.92 -4.90
CA PRO A 52 5.53 -10.50 -5.38
C PRO A 52 4.49 -10.44 -4.25
N ASP A 53 4.65 -11.25 -3.21
CA ASP A 53 3.83 -11.30 -2.01
C ASP A 53 3.73 -9.94 -1.31
N TYR A 54 4.83 -9.22 -1.10
CA TYR A 54 4.83 -7.89 -0.48
C TYR A 54 4.03 -6.87 -1.30
N PHE A 55 4.18 -6.94 -2.63
CA PHE A 55 3.41 -6.06 -3.51
C PHE A 55 1.92 -6.39 -3.44
N VAL A 56 1.57 -7.68 -3.51
CA VAL A 56 0.16 -8.12 -3.52
C VAL A 56 -0.51 -7.86 -2.17
N ASP A 57 0.20 -8.05 -1.05
CA ASP A 57 -0.31 -7.71 0.28
C ASP A 57 -0.63 -6.22 0.36
N THR A 58 0.33 -5.35 0.04
CA THR A 58 0.13 -3.89 0.06
C THR A 58 -0.98 -3.45 -0.89
N PHE A 59 -1.03 -4.03 -2.09
CA PHE A 59 -2.07 -3.76 -3.07
C PHE A 59 -3.46 -4.16 -2.54
N THR A 60 -3.56 -5.36 -1.94
CA THR A 60 -4.80 -5.87 -1.34
C THR A 60 -5.27 -4.98 -0.19
N GLU A 61 -4.35 -4.53 0.69
CA GLU A 61 -4.65 -3.57 1.76
C GLU A 61 -5.24 -2.27 1.21
N LYS A 62 -4.60 -1.68 0.21
CA LYS A 62 -5.08 -0.41 -0.40
C LYS A 62 -6.43 -0.60 -1.08
N LEU A 63 -6.62 -1.71 -1.78
CA LEU A 63 -7.88 -2.00 -2.46
C LEU A 63 -9.00 -2.28 -1.46
N LEU A 64 -8.72 -3.00 -0.36
CA LEU A 64 -9.69 -3.24 0.72
C LEU A 64 -10.03 -1.93 1.46
N THR A 65 -9.05 -1.06 1.73
CA THR A 65 -9.26 0.29 2.28
C THR A 65 -10.23 1.09 1.41
N TYR A 66 -10.01 1.08 0.09
CA TYR A 66 -10.90 1.74 -0.87
C TYR A 66 -12.31 1.14 -0.84
N ALA A 67 -12.41 -0.19 -0.84
CA ALA A 67 -13.70 -0.90 -0.84
C ALA A 67 -14.51 -0.67 0.42
N LEU A 68 -13.86 -0.53 1.58
CA LEU A 68 -14.53 -0.28 2.87
C LEU A 68 -14.81 1.21 3.12
N GLY A 69 -14.15 2.12 2.42
CA GLY A 69 -14.24 3.57 2.63
C GLY A 69 -13.67 4.03 3.99
N ARG A 70 -12.83 3.21 4.63
CA ARG A 70 -12.16 3.50 5.91
C ARG A 70 -10.75 2.90 5.95
N GLY A 71 -9.92 3.39 6.87
CA GLY A 71 -8.64 2.74 7.19
C GLY A 71 -8.84 1.30 7.65
N LEU A 72 -7.84 0.45 7.40
CA LEU A 72 -7.84 -0.90 7.92
C LEU A 72 -7.40 -0.89 9.39
N GLU A 73 -8.08 -1.71 10.17
CA GLU A 73 -7.77 -1.96 11.56
C GLU A 73 -7.00 -3.30 11.70
N TYR A 74 -6.37 -3.51 12.85
CA TYR A 74 -5.59 -4.73 13.10
C TYR A 74 -6.38 -6.02 12.88
N TYR A 75 -7.68 -5.99 13.12
CA TYR A 75 -8.58 -7.15 12.91
C TYR A 75 -8.92 -7.40 11.44
N ASP A 76 -8.65 -6.48 10.53
CA ASP A 76 -8.80 -6.67 9.08
C ASP A 76 -7.59 -7.40 8.46
N MET A 77 -6.42 -7.36 9.11
CA MET A 77 -5.19 -7.94 8.58
C MET A 77 -5.24 -9.46 8.31
N PRO A 78 -5.92 -10.30 9.12
CA PRO A 78 -6.11 -11.69 8.78
C PRO A 78 -6.88 -11.90 7.47
N VAL A 79 -7.81 -11.00 7.14
CA VAL A 79 -8.58 -11.05 5.89
C VAL A 79 -7.69 -10.70 4.70
N VAL A 80 -6.82 -9.69 4.82
CA VAL A 80 -5.84 -9.34 3.79
C VAL A 80 -4.98 -10.56 3.47
N ARG A 81 -4.35 -11.17 4.48
CA ARG A 81 -3.51 -12.36 4.30
C ARG A 81 -4.26 -13.55 3.69
N ALA A 82 -5.52 -13.75 4.06
CA ALA A 82 -6.34 -14.81 3.48
C ALA A 82 -6.64 -14.57 2.01
N ILE A 83 -6.89 -13.33 1.61
CA ILE A 83 -7.14 -12.94 0.21
C ILE A 83 -5.86 -13.13 -0.60
N THR A 84 -4.71 -12.64 -0.13
CA THR A 84 -3.42 -12.79 -0.81
C THR A 84 -3.06 -14.26 -0.99
N LYS A 85 -3.21 -15.07 0.06
CA LYS A 85 -2.94 -16.52 -0.01
C LYS A 85 -3.89 -17.24 -0.98
N SER A 86 -5.15 -16.83 -1.05
CA SER A 86 -6.10 -17.39 -2.03
C SER A 86 -5.75 -16.97 -3.45
N ALA A 87 -5.29 -15.73 -3.65
CA ALA A 87 -4.89 -15.22 -4.95
C ALA A 87 -3.60 -15.87 -5.49
N GLU A 88 -2.71 -16.34 -4.60
CA GLU A 88 -1.49 -17.09 -4.96
C GLU A 88 -1.84 -18.33 -5.79
N ALA A 89 -2.91 -19.06 -5.42
CA ALA A 89 -3.37 -20.25 -6.15
C ALA A 89 -3.85 -19.95 -7.59
N ASP A 90 -4.25 -18.68 -7.84
CA ASP A 90 -4.70 -18.17 -9.14
C ASP A 90 -3.65 -17.27 -9.81
N ASP A 91 -2.37 -17.45 -9.49
CA ASP A 91 -1.24 -16.67 -10.04
C ASP A 91 -1.41 -15.16 -9.85
N TYR A 92 -1.89 -14.76 -8.69
CA TYR A 92 -2.15 -13.37 -8.27
C TYR A 92 -3.02 -12.57 -9.25
N ARG A 93 -3.95 -13.22 -9.94
CA ARG A 93 -4.85 -12.52 -10.86
C ARG A 93 -5.66 -11.47 -10.14
N PHE A 94 -5.72 -10.27 -10.70
CA PHE A 94 -6.49 -9.15 -10.15
C PHE A 94 -7.94 -9.53 -9.82
N SER A 95 -8.59 -10.33 -10.68
CA SER A 95 -9.96 -10.80 -10.46
C SER A 95 -10.10 -11.70 -9.23
N ALA A 96 -9.07 -12.45 -8.85
CA ALA A 96 -9.07 -13.28 -7.63
C ALA A 96 -9.05 -12.40 -6.39
N ILE A 97 -8.23 -11.35 -6.38
CA ILE A 97 -8.15 -10.38 -5.29
C ILE A 97 -9.50 -9.65 -5.12
N VAL A 98 -10.09 -9.15 -6.21
CA VAL A 98 -11.40 -8.48 -6.18
C VAL A 98 -12.49 -9.42 -5.65
N LYS A 99 -12.55 -10.66 -6.12
CA LYS A 99 -13.50 -11.67 -5.61
C LYS A 99 -13.28 -11.93 -4.12
N GLY A 100 -12.03 -12.05 -3.68
CA GLY A 100 -11.67 -12.23 -2.28
C GLY A 100 -12.19 -11.09 -1.41
N ILE A 101 -12.05 -9.84 -1.86
CA ILE A 101 -12.57 -8.66 -1.17
C ILE A 101 -14.10 -8.69 -1.09
N VAL A 102 -14.78 -8.91 -2.21
CA VAL A 102 -16.25 -8.93 -2.27
C VAL A 102 -16.84 -10.02 -1.37
N HIS A 103 -16.17 -11.17 -1.23
CA HIS A 103 -16.61 -12.25 -0.36
C HIS A 103 -16.15 -12.10 1.10
N SER A 104 -15.30 -11.13 1.40
CA SER A 104 -14.76 -10.93 2.75
C SER A 104 -15.81 -10.47 3.74
N VAL A 105 -15.63 -10.86 5.01
CA VAL A 105 -16.51 -10.47 6.11
C VAL A 105 -16.58 -8.94 6.27
N PRO A 106 -15.45 -8.19 6.29
CA PRO A 106 -15.50 -6.74 6.43
C PRO A 106 -16.26 -6.02 5.32
N PHE A 107 -16.25 -6.57 4.09
CA PHE A 107 -16.98 -5.98 2.97
C PHE A 107 -18.49 -6.28 3.03
N ARG A 108 -18.85 -7.50 3.45
CA ARG A 108 -20.24 -7.95 3.48
C ARG A 108 -21.01 -7.57 4.74
N MET A 109 -20.29 -7.34 5.85
CA MET A 109 -20.88 -7.04 7.14
C MET A 109 -20.41 -5.66 7.62
N LYS A 110 -21.34 -4.71 7.73
CA LYS A 110 -21.07 -3.42 8.35
C LYS A 110 -21.19 -3.60 9.87
N GLN A 111 -20.11 -3.29 10.62
CA GLN A 111 -20.23 -3.14 12.07
C GLN A 111 -21.16 -1.95 12.36
N LYS A 112 -22.18 -2.19 13.19
CA LYS A 112 -22.98 -1.10 13.73
C LYS A 112 -22.06 -0.33 14.68
N GLU A 113 -21.73 0.93 14.37
CA GLU A 113 -21.10 1.82 15.33
C GLU A 113 -21.97 1.82 16.58
N SER A 114 -21.47 1.27 17.68
CA SER A 114 -22.05 1.44 19.00
C SER A 114 -22.05 2.94 19.26
N GLY A 115 -23.24 3.53 19.27
CA GLY A 115 -23.46 4.97 19.29
C GLY A 115 -22.53 5.67 20.26
N GLN A 116 -21.87 6.68 19.77
CA GLN A 116 -21.13 7.64 20.54
C GLN A 116 -22.06 8.11 21.68
N GLN A 117 -21.79 7.66 22.92
CA GLN A 117 -22.50 8.17 24.08
C GLN A 117 -22.34 9.69 24.07
N ALA A 118 -23.45 10.38 23.80
CA ALA A 118 -23.52 11.81 23.95
C ALA A 118 -23.07 12.15 25.38
N VAL A 119 -21.95 12.82 25.51
CA VAL A 119 -21.49 13.38 26.79
C VAL A 119 -22.60 14.34 27.23
N PRO A 120 -23.24 14.13 28.39
CA PRO A 120 -24.27 15.06 28.86
C PRO A 120 -23.62 16.42 29.07
N ALA A 121 -24.19 17.43 28.41
CA ALA A 121 -23.78 18.82 28.60
C ALA A 121 -23.90 19.15 30.10
N THR A 122 -22.76 19.42 30.74
CA THR A 122 -22.70 19.92 32.13
C THR A 122 -23.40 21.27 32.18
N THR A 123 -24.60 21.30 32.74
CA THR A 123 -25.32 22.52 33.05
C THR A 123 -24.53 23.29 34.11
N THR A 124 -23.87 24.37 33.70
CA THR A 124 -23.24 25.30 34.62
C THR A 124 -24.37 26.07 35.31
N ILE A 125 -24.63 25.72 36.57
CA ILE A 125 -25.51 26.50 37.42
C ILE A 125 -24.73 27.73 37.85
N ALA A 126 -25.10 28.89 37.32
CA ALA A 126 -24.64 30.17 37.81
C ALA A 126 -25.30 30.43 39.19
N THR A 127 -24.50 30.49 40.24
CA THR A 127 -24.92 30.95 41.57
C THR A 127 -24.68 32.45 41.63
N GLN A 128 -25.72 33.17 42.02
CA GLN A 128 -25.70 34.62 42.33
C GLN A 128 -24.83 34.92 43.54
#